data_108f7f19ae27be2650fdf3b561c5aa25
#
_entry.id   108f7f19ae27be2650fdf3b561c5aa25
#
_cell.length_a   1.000
_cell.length_b   1.000
_cell.length_c   1.000
_cell.angle_alpha   90.00
_cell.angle_beta   90.00
_cell.angle_gamma   90.00
#
_symmetry.space_group_name_H-M   'P 1'
#
loop_
_entity.id
_entity.type
_entity.pdbx_description
1 polymer ?
#
loop_
_entity_poly.entity_id
_entity_poly.type
_entity_poly.pdbx_seq_one_letter_code
_entity_poly.pdbx_strand_id
1 'polypeptide(L)'
;RDYVFMIDCSDGSIPGDYRTEWKKLSAKRKLYLKFANAKLYLDDGSGTEPFFSNTEEKSEDFVWKHLERMFLVNLAMSKIVAVYEEGQIECGTFCVNGKMAQIRPQHHNDQKLDLPMGRKPTEVFHYQLVVVGTGGTGSYYLKELGAILSSLTKEERNSYALSIIDGDRVEQKNLDRQNFLKEDVGQHKAMVLAQALRDHYGIEVRAYPMYIDSAEQLKVVFKQMTGTYYRRTVPILIGSVDNHRARQEMEKWFRQTPTGIWIDAANEFHTGEVVAAVKKNGKMLSPSRPYYFPEIMRSREKRASELSCGVINQSSPQHRFTNMAAAMLALSATLGILRNGFLPYKIVYFDVFKGNAIPVNAGAERGIFFEDSE
;
A
#
# COMPACT_ATOMS: atom_id res chain seq x y z
N ARG A 1 21.70 -9.20 -22.20
CA ARG A 1 22.00 -9.93 -20.94
C ARG A 1 21.12 -11.18 -20.92
N ASP A 2 21.72 -12.37 -20.98
CA ASP A 2 20.99 -13.64 -21.11
C ASP A 2 20.57 -14.15 -19.73
N TYR A 3 19.47 -13.63 -19.19
CA TYR A 3 18.83 -14.17 -18.00
C TYR A 3 17.65 -15.05 -18.39
N VAL A 4 17.50 -16.18 -17.72
CA VAL A 4 16.29 -16.99 -17.75
C VAL A 4 15.70 -17.03 -16.36
N PHE A 5 14.42 -16.73 -16.28
CA PHE A 5 13.64 -16.78 -15.04
C PHE A 5 12.73 -18.00 -15.08
N MET A 6 12.75 -18.78 -14.02
CA MET A 6 11.75 -19.81 -13.78
C MET A 6 10.89 -19.37 -12.61
N ILE A 7 9.58 -19.28 -12.81
CA ILE A 7 8.61 -18.86 -11.79
C ILE A 7 7.72 -20.06 -11.48
N ASP A 8 7.73 -20.50 -10.24
CA ASP A 8 6.87 -21.57 -9.75
C ASP A 8 5.82 -20.97 -8.80
N CYS A 9 4.56 -21.03 -9.21
CA CYS A 9 3.40 -20.57 -8.44
C CYS A 9 2.58 -21.72 -7.86
N SER A 10 3.10 -22.93 -7.83
CA SER A 10 2.41 -24.09 -7.25
C SER A 10 2.32 -23.96 -5.72
N ASP A 11 1.20 -24.43 -5.15
CA ASP A 11 0.85 -24.24 -3.75
C ASP A 11 1.53 -25.24 -2.79
N GLY A 12 2.81 -25.21 -2.69
CA GLY A 12 3.42 -25.76 -1.49
C GLY A 12 4.26 -27.01 -1.60
N SER A 13 4.20 -27.83 -2.64
CA SER A 13 5.21 -28.85 -2.85
C SER A 13 6.29 -28.32 -3.79
N ILE A 14 7.56 -28.35 -3.38
CA ILE A 14 8.62 -28.15 -4.37
C ILE A 14 8.55 -29.39 -5.28
N PRO A 15 8.46 -29.21 -6.62
CA PRO A 15 8.68 -30.33 -7.52
C PRO A 15 10.08 -30.89 -7.21
N GLY A 16 10.17 -32.19 -7.05
CA GLY A 16 11.33 -32.87 -6.51
C GLY A 16 12.65 -32.61 -7.20
N ASP A 17 12.66 -31.98 -8.38
CA ASP A 17 13.92 -31.67 -9.04
C ASP A 17 13.80 -30.56 -10.09
N TYR A 18 13.46 -29.31 -9.63
CA TYR A 18 13.59 -28.15 -10.49
C TYR A 18 15.02 -27.98 -11.01
N ARG A 19 16.04 -28.50 -10.31
CA ARG A 19 17.44 -28.48 -10.73
C ARG A 19 17.70 -29.29 -11.99
N THR A 20 16.94 -30.35 -12.22
CA THR A 20 17.01 -31.11 -13.48
C THR A 20 16.50 -30.31 -14.66
N GLU A 21 15.34 -29.63 -14.52
CA GLU A 21 14.81 -28.74 -15.53
C GLU A 21 15.73 -27.51 -15.71
N TRP A 22 16.26 -26.97 -14.63
CA TRP A 22 17.21 -25.89 -14.61
C TRP A 22 18.49 -26.19 -15.41
N LYS A 23 19.03 -27.39 -15.27
CA LYS A 23 20.21 -27.84 -16.04
C LYS A 23 19.96 -27.91 -17.54
N LYS A 24 18.71 -28.13 -17.97
CA LYS A 24 18.35 -28.18 -19.39
C LYS A 24 18.34 -26.79 -20.06
N LEU A 25 18.31 -25.72 -19.30
CA LEU A 25 18.29 -24.37 -19.84
C LEU A 25 19.71 -23.95 -20.29
N SER A 26 19.83 -23.40 -21.48
CA SER A 26 21.11 -23.01 -22.09
C SER A 26 21.65 -21.64 -21.61
N ALA A 27 20.91 -20.90 -20.80
CA ALA A 27 21.29 -19.56 -20.37
C ALA A 27 22.48 -19.55 -19.39
N LYS A 28 23.33 -18.53 -19.48
CA LYS A 28 24.49 -18.35 -18.61
C LYS A 28 24.10 -17.90 -17.19
N ARG A 29 22.96 -17.22 -17.04
CA ARG A 29 22.43 -16.70 -15.78
C ARG A 29 20.99 -17.12 -15.62
N LYS A 30 20.66 -17.67 -14.48
CA LYS A 30 19.37 -18.26 -14.20
C LYS A 30 18.89 -17.78 -12.82
N LEU A 31 17.61 -17.50 -12.71
CA LEU A 31 16.96 -17.15 -11.46
C LEU A 31 15.68 -17.96 -11.31
N TYR A 32 15.60 -18.72 -10.26
CA TYR A 32 14.42 -19.47 -9.88
C TYR A 32 13.66 -18.74 -8.77
N LEU A 33 12.40 -18.48 -9.01
CA LEU A 33 11.50 -17.84 -8.06
C LEU A 33 10.38 -18.81 -7.72
N LYS A 34 10.19 -19.08 -6.45
CA LYS A 34 9.10 -19.91 -5.96
C LYS A 34 8.30 -19.20 -4.88
N PHE A 35 6.99 -19.29 -4.99
CA PHE A 35 6.04 -18.81 -3.97
C PHE A 35 5.47 -20.01 -3.22
N ALA A 36 5.69 -20.08 -1.92
CA ALA A 36 5.09 -21.08 -1.07
C ALA A 36 4.92 -20.55 0.35
N ASN A 37 3.73 -20.75 0.94
CA ASN A 37 3.47 -20.44 2.36
C ASN A 37 3.88 -19.03 2.78
N ALA A 38 3.39 -18.00 2.08
CA ALA A 38 3.74 -16.58 2.29
C ALA A 38 5.25 -16.29 2.25
N LYS A 39 6.00 -17.07 1.46
CA LYS A 39 7.43 -16.90 1.26
C LYS A 39 7.78 -16.85 -0.22
N LEU A 40 8.80 -16.08 -0.54
CA LEU A 40 9.46 -16.06 -1.84
C LEU A 40 10.85 -16.68 -1.70
N TYR A 41 11.12 -17.70 -2.49
CA TYR A 41 12.41 -18.34 -2.62
C TYR A 41 13.10 -17.84 -3.87
N LEU A 42 14.33 -17.40 -3.75
CA LEU A 42 15.19 -16.99 -4.85
C LEU A 42 16.43 -17.85 -4.87
N ASP A 43 16.71 -18.48 -6.00
CA ASP A 43 17.90 -19.33 -6.21
C ASP A 43 18.53 -18.97 -7.56
N ASP A 44 19.79 -18.59 -7.56
CA ASP A 44 20.58 -18.29 -8.77
C ASP A 44 21.32 -19.52 -9.32
N GLY A 45 21.09 -20.70 -8.74
CA GLY A 45 21.75 -21.95 -9.11
C GLY A 45 23.11 -22.16 -8.49
N SER A 46 23.57 -21.29 -7.58
CA SER A 46 24.88 -21.42 -6.91
C SER A 46 24.90 -22.46 -5.79
N GLY A 47 23.75 -23.07 -5.50
CA GLY A 47 23.66 -24.19 -4.57
C GLY A 47 23.19 -23.85 -3.17
N THR A 48 22.67 -22.65 -2.94
CA THR A 48 21.93 -22.36 -1.71
C THR A 48 20.63 -23.14 -1.72
N GLU A 49 20.49 -24.11 -0.81
CA GLU A 49 19.25 -24.87 -0.63
C GLU A 49 18.14 -23.91 -0.25
N PRO A 50 17.01 -23.84 -1.01
CA PRO A 50 15.86 -23.07 -0.58
C PRO A 50 15.39 -23.62 0.76
N PHE A 51 15.40 -22.78 1.77
CA PHE A 51 15.13 -23.19 3.14
C PHE A 51 13.63 -23.35 3.37
N PHE A 52 13.19 -24.52 3.78
CA PHE A 52 11.83 -24.81 4.19
C PHE A 52 11.64 -24.55 5.68
N SER A 53 10.79 -23.65 6.06
CA SER A 53 10.15 -23.70 7.35
C SER A 53 8.64 -23.87 7.16
N ASN A 54 8.09 -24.95 7.65
CA ASN A 54 6.67 -25.18 7.80
C ASN A 54 6.10 -24.31 8.93
N THR A 55 6.13 -23.01 8.80
CA THR A 55 5.35 -22.15 9.66
C THR A 55 4.07 -21.80 8.91
N GLU A 56 3.10 -22.68 8.97
CA GLU A 56 1.72 -22.40 8.62
C GLU A 56 1.15 -21.37 9.59
N GLU A 57 1.33 -20.09 9.36
CA GLU A 57 0.36 -19.11 9.82
C GLU A 57 -0.84 -19.20 8.88
N LYS A 58 -1.82 -20.00 9.25
CA LYS A 58 -3.12 -20.05 8.59
C LYS A 58 -3.84 -18.74 8.89
N SER A 59 -3.59 -17.72 8.08
CA SER A 59 -4.54 -16.63 7.99
C SER A 59 -5.79 -17.17 7.30
N GLU A 60 -6.84 -17.46 8.04
CA GLU A 60 -8.15 -17.89 7.49
C GLU A 60 -8.87 -16.73 6.79
N ASP A 61 -8.39 -15.51 6.95
CA ASP A 61 -8.98 -14.31 6.38
C ASP A 61 -8.49 -14.08 4.93
N PHE A 62 -9.41 -14.15 3.97
CA PHE A 62 -9.15 -13.90 2.56
C PHE A 62 -8.42 -12.57 2.31
N VAL A 63 -8.76 -11.52 3.06
CA VAL A 63 -8.21 -10.17 2.89
C VAL A 63 -6.70 -10.16 3.15
N TRP A 64 -6.27 -10.78 4.24
CA TRP A 64 -4.85 -10.84 4.58
C TRP A 64 -4.07 -11.74 3.64
N LYS A 65 -4.63 -12.87 3.22
CA LYS A 65 -4.04 -13.74 2.20
C LYS A 65 -3.87 -13.02 0.86
N HIS A 66 -4.87 -12.23 0.46
CA HIS A 66 -4.79 -11.44 -0.77
C HIS A 66 -3.65 -10.42 -0.69
N LEU A 67 -3.57 -9.65 0.40
CA LEU A 67 -2.52 -8.67 0.62
C LEU A 67 -1.12 -9.31 0.63
N GLU A 68 -0.93 -10.43 1.32
CA GLU A 68 0.33 -11.16 1.37
C GLU A 68 0.77 -11.67 -0.01
N ARG A 69 -0.16 -12.19 -0.80
CA ARG A 69 0.11 -12.59 -2.19
C ARG A 69 0.56 -11.41 -3.04
N MET A 70 -0.08 -10.26 -2.89
CA MET A 70 0.32 -9.04 -3.62
C MET A 70 1.72 -8.59 -3.25
N PHE A 71 2.08 -8.62 -1.96
CA PHE A 71 3.45 -8.33 -1.51
C PHE A 71 4.46 -9.30 -2.13
N LEU A 72 4.18 -10.60 -2.15
CA LEU A 72 5.07 -11.62 -2.72
C LEU A 72 5.26 -11.41 -4.22
N VAL A 73 4.18 -11.18 -4.96
CA VAL A 73 4.25 -10.90 -6.40
C VAL A 73 5.07 -9.65 -6.66
N ASN A 74 4.82 -8.56 -5.93
CA ASN A 74 5.56 -7.32 -6.09
C ASN A 74 7.05 -7.50 -5.78
N LEU A 75 7.38 -8.22 -4.71
CA LEU A 75 8.75 -8.53 -4.34
C LEU A 75 9.46 -9.34 -5.45
N ALA A 76 8.82 -10.37 -5.97
CA ALA A 76 9.39 -11.17 -7.06
C ALA A 76 9.66 -10.31 -8.31
N MET A 77 8.69 -9.51 -8.72
CA MET A 77 8.85 -8.65 -9.89
C MET A 77 9.92 -7.57 -9.68
N SER A 78 10.02 -6.98 -8.49
CA SER A 78 11.07 -6.02 -8.18
C SER A 78 12.47 -6.65 -8.21
N LYS A 79 12.60 -7.91 -7.76
CA LYS A 79 13.86 -8.65 -7.84
C LYS A 79 14.25 -8.95 -9.29
N ILE A 80 13.31 -9.29 -10.16
CA ILE A 80 13.57 -9.46 -11.60
C ILE A 80 14.12 -8.17 -12.21
N VAL A 81 13.52 -7.02 -11.86
CA VAL A 81 13.96 -5.72 -12.36
C VAL A 81 15.34 -5.34 -11.82
N ALA A 82 15.61 -5.57 -10.52
CA ALA A 82 16.92 -5.31 -9.94
C ALA A 82 18.03 -6.08 -10.65
N VAL A 83 17.79 -7.35 -11.02
CA VAL A 83 18.72 -8.12 -11.83
C VAL A 83 18.95 -7.47 -13.19
N TYR A 84 17.89 -6.93 -13.79
CA TYR A 84 17.98 -6.32 -15.14
C TYR A 84 18.74 -5.00 -15.11
N GLU A 85 18.53 -4.18 -14.08
CA GLU A 85 19.13 -2.83 -13.96
C GLU A 85 20.50 -2.86 -13.30
N GLU A 86 20.65 -3.57 -12.19
CA GLU A 86 21.88 -3.59 -11.39
C GLU A 86 22.79 -4.79 -11.70
N GLY A 87 22.26 -5.85 -12.29
CA GLY A 87 22.99 -7.06 -12.65
C GLY A 87 23.32 -7.99 -11.48
N GLN A 88 22.88 -7.65 -10.27
CA GLN A 88 23.08 -8.46 -9.06
C GLN A 88 21.80 -8.52 -8.24
N ILE A 89 21.64 -9.58 -7.46
CA ILE A 89 20.52 -9.81 -6.57
C ILE A 89 20.97 -10.64 -5.37
N GLU A 90 20.47 -10.29 -4.20
CA GLU A 90 20.54 -11.18 -3.04
C GLU A 90 19.55 -12.33 -3.24
N CYS A 91 20.08 -13.56 -3.23
CA CYS A 91 19.28 -14.77 -3.29
C CYS A 91 18.98 -15.28 -1.87
N GLY A 92 17.91 -16.03 -1.71
CA GLY A 92 17.50 -16.58 -0.44
C GLY A 92 15.99 -16.66 -0.26
N THR A 93 15.58 -16.78 0.98
CA THR A 93 14.18 -16.83 1.37
C THR A 93 13.77 -15.50 1.99
N PHE A 94 12.66 -14.93 1.50
CA PHE A 94 12.07 -13.71 2.03
C PHE A 94 10.71 -14.03 2.66
N CYS A 95 10.50 -13.54 3.88
CA CYS A 95 9.23 -13.64 4.58
C CYS A 95 8.44 -12.36 4.43
N VAL A 96 7.15 -12.49 4.18
CA VAL A 96 6.21 -11.39 4.09
C VAL A 96 5.15 -11.54 5.16
N ASN A 97 4.90 -10.50 5.91
CA ASN A 97 3.80 -10.40 6.85
C ASN A 97 2.96 -9.17 6.53
N GLY A 98 1.83 -9.38 5.86
CA GLY A 98 0.94 -8.30 5.43
C GLY A 98 0.31 -7.55 6.61
N LYS A 99 0.02 -8.22 7.72
CA LYS A 99 -0.56 -7.59 8.93
C LYS A 99 0.41 -6.63 9.60
N MET A 100 1.69 -6.96 9.58
CA MET A 100 2.75 -6.15 10.22
C MET A 100 3.44 -5.22 9.22
N ALA A 101 3.03 -5.20 7.97
CA ALA A 101 3.68 -4.44 6.90
C ALA A 101 5.18 -4.71 6.81
N GLN A 102 5.58 -5.96 6.98
CA GLN A 102 6.97 -6.37 7.06
C GLN A 102 7.36 -7.26 5.89
N ILE A 103 8.48 -6.94 5.26
CA ILE A 103 9.18 -7.79 4.29
C ILE A 103 10.63 -7.89 4.78
N ARG A 104 11.15 -9.09 4.92
CA ARG A 104 12.54 -9.30 5.35
C ARG A 104 13.14 -10.57 4.79
N PRO A 105 14.47 -10.62 4.58
CA PRO A 105 15.19 -11.88 4.39
C PRO A 105 14.96 -12.79 5.59
N GLN A 106 14.78 -14.09 5.36
CA GLN A 106 14.68 -15.07 6.44
C GLN A 106 16.07 -15.49 6.88
N HIS A 107 16.38 -15.30 8.15
CA HIS A 107 17.56 -15.87 8.81
C HIS A 107 17.19 -17.12 9.62
N HIS A 108 18.15 -18.04 9.82
CA HIS A 108 17.95 -19.34 10.47
C HIS A 108 17.33 -19.31 11.89
N ASN A 109 17.42 -18.16 12.60
CA ASN A 109 16.98 -18.01 13.99
C ASN A 109 15.73 -17.13 14.16
N ASP A 110 14.92 -16.95 13.12
CA ASP A 110 13.72 -16.14 13.22
C ASP A 110 12.67 -16.82 14.11
N GLN A 111 12.52 -16.30 15.33
CA GLN A 111 11.42 -16.68 16.21
C GLN A 111 10.09 -16.28 15.60
N LYS A 112 9.05 -17.12 15.80
CA LYS A 112 7.66 -16.74 15.46
C LYS A 112 7.34 -15.44 16.16
N LEU A 113 6.97 -14.42 15.37
CA LEU A 113 6.37 -13.21 15.91
C LEU A 113 4.93 -13.58 16.30
N ASP A 114 4.66 -13.67 17.60
CA ASP A 114 3.29 -13.70 18.11
C ASP A 114 2.61 -12.38 17.76
N LEU A 115 1.72 -12.44 16.79
CA LEU A 115 0.95 -11.28 16.38
C LEU A 115 -0.14 -11.02 17.44
N PRO A 116 -0.25 -9.80 17.96
CA PRO A 116 -1.39 -9.44 18.76
C PRO A 116 -2.64 -9.54 17.88
N MET A 117 -3.45 -10.56 18.11
CA MET A 117 -4.76 -10.67 17.48
C MET A 117 -5.64 -9.57 18.08
N GLY A 118 -5.88 -8.52 17.32
CA GLY A 118 -6.88 -7.51 17.66
C GLY A 118 -8.26 -8.18 17.72
N ARG A 119 -9.09 -7.79 18.70
CA ARG A 119 -10.50 -8.23 18.75
C ARG A 119 -11.28 -7.54 17.63
N LYS A 120 -12.24 -8.25 17.03
CA LYS A 120 -13.20 -7.62 16.13
C LYS A 120 -13.94 -6.52 16.86
N PRO A 121 -14.19 -5.36 16.22
CA PRO A 121 -14.98 -4.29 16.83
C PRO A 121 -16.34 -4.79 17.29
N THR A 122 -16.72 -4.50 18.52
CA THR A 122 -18.07 -4.76 19.03
C THR A 122 -19.06 -3.68 18.57
N GLU A 123 -18.57 -2.54 18.11
CA GLU A 123 -19.37 -1.42 17.62
C GLU A 123 -19.23 -1.25 16.12
N VAL A 124 -20.32 -0.90 15.44
CA VAL A 124 -20.33 -0.60 13.99
C VAL A 124 -19.94 0.86 13.81
N PHE A 125 -18.76 1.08 13.25
CA PHE A 125 -18.29 2.39 12.81
C PHE A 125 -18.61 2.60 11.34
N HIS A 126 -18.83 3.85 10.96
CA HIS A 126 -18.86 4.27 9.57
C HIS A 126 -17.51 4.92 9.23
N TYR A 127 -16.80 4.30 8.31
CA TYR A 127 -15.49 4.77 7.86
C TYR A 127 -15.63 5.60 6.59
N GLN A 128 -15.13 6.82 6.62
CA GLN A 128 -15.08 7.71 5.47
C GLN A 128 -13.66 7.72 4.92
N LEU A 129 -13.43 7.05 3.80
CA LEU A 129 -12.13 6.98 3.14
C LEU A 129 -12.05 8.03 2.04
N VAL A 130 -11.12 8.95 2.15
CA VAL A 130 -10.80 9.94 1.12
C VAL A 130 -9.39 9.71 0.62
N VAL A 131 -9.25 9.35 -0.65
CA VAL A 131 -7.97 9.13 -1.31
C VAL A 131 -7.61 10.37 -2.12
N VAL A 132 -6.49 11.00 -1.79
CA VAL A 132 -5.96 12.19 -2.47
C VAL A 132 -4.69 11.83 -3.24
N GLY A 133 -4.71 12.08 -4.54
CA GLY A 133 -3.69 11.64 -5.47
C GLY A 133 -3.96 10.22 -5.98
N THR A 134 -4.14 10.10 -7.28
CA THR A 134 -4.44 8.83 -7.95
C THR A 134 -3.41 8.50 -9.03
N GLY A 135 -2.20 8.98 -8.83
CA GLY A 135 -1.05 8.67 -9.67
C GLY A 135 -0.54 7.23 -9.50
N GLY A 136 0.77 7.07 -9.39
CA GLY A 136 1.39 5.75 -9.24
C GLY A 136 0.82 4.98 -8.05
N THR A 137 1.09 5.43 -6.83
CA THR A 137 0.68 4.75 -5.58
C THR A 137 -0.84 4.69 -5.43
N GLY A 138 -1.54 5.83 -5.63
CA GLY A 138 -2.99 5.89 -5.38
C GLY A 138 -3.83 5.02 -6.31
N SER A 139 -3.43 4.85 -7.58
CA SER A 139 -4.15 3.99 -8.52
C SER A 139 -4.05 2.51 -8.13
N TYR A 140 -2.88 2.04 -7.67
CA TYR A 140 -2.73 0.67 -7.16
C TYR A 140 -3.46 0.47 -5.84
N TYR A 141 -3.36 1.44 -4.91
CA TYR A 141 -4.11 1.39 -3.64
C TYR A 141 -5.61 1.22 -3.87
N LEU A 142 -6.20 2.01 -4.75
CA LEU A 142 -7.63 1.98 -5.05
C LEU A 142 -8.07 0.67 -5.70
N LYS A 143 -7.28 0.12 -6.61
CA LYS A 143 -7.56 -1.17 -7.24
C LYS A 143 -7.63 -2.29 -6.20
N GLU A 144 -6.64 -2.40 -5.35
CA GLU A 144 -6.57 -3.45 -4.34
C GLU A 144 -7.62 -3.25 -3.23
N LEU A 145 -7.86 -2.00 -2.82
CA LEU A 145 -8.96 -1.68 -1.90
C LEU A 145 -10.31 -2.09 -2.50
N GLY A 146 -10.54 -1.82 -3.79
CA GLY A 146 -11.76 -2.23 -4.49
C GLY A 146 -11.96 -3.74 -4.48
N ALA A 147 -10.93 -4.52 -4.77
CA ALA A 147 -10.96 -5.98 -4.71
C ALA A 147 -11.30 -6.49 -3.30
N ILE A 148 -10.74 -5.87 -2.27
CA ILE A 148 -11.02 -6.22 -0.87
C ILE A 148 -12.44 -5.85 -0.49
N LEU A 149 -12.89 -4.63 -0.77
CA LEU A 149 -14.24 -4.18 -0.42
C LEU A 149 -15.31 -5.01 -1.16
N SER A 150 -15.04 -5.45 -2.39
CA SER A 150 -15.98 -6.31 -3.14
C SER A 150 -16.17 -7.68 -2.51
N SER A 151 -15.15 -8.19 -1.77
CA SER A 151 -15.23 -9.47 -1.07
C SER A 151 -16.01 -9.42 0.25
N LEU A 152 -16.34 -8.22 0.74
CA LEU A 152 -17.09 -8.04 1.98
C LEU A 152 -18.59 -8.29 1.78
N THR A 153 -19.29 -8.62 2.85
CA THR A 153 -20.78 -8.68 2.84
C THR A 153 -21.37 -7.29 2.54
N LYS A 154 -22.64 -7.25 2.16
CA LYS A 154 -23.34 -5.99 1.88
C LYS A 154 -23.37 -5.09 3.13
N GLU A 155 -23.62 -5.68 4.30
CA GLU A 155 -23.65 -4.98 5.59
C GLU A 155 -22.29 -4.37 5.92
N GLU A 156 -21.20 -5.13 5.75
CA GLU A 156 -19.85 -4.64 5.97
C GLU A 156 -19.51 -3.51 4.98
N ARG A 157 -19.86 -3.65 3.69
CA ARG A 157 -19.63 -2.61 2.68
C ARG A 157 -20.37 -1.31 3.00
N ASN A 158 -21.57 -1.38 3.55
CA ASN A 158 -22.33 -0.20 3.96
C ASN A 158 -21.67 0.59 5.08
N SER A 159 -20.70 0.00 5.79
CA SER A 159 -19.90 0.69 6.80
C SER A 159 -18.79 1.56 6.20
N TYR A 160 -18.60 1.57 4.89
CA TYR A 160 -17.58 2.34 4.20
C TYR A 160 -18.19 3.32 3.21
N ALA A 161 -17.68 4.54 3.20
CA ALA A 161 -17.89 5.49 2.12
C ALA A 161 -16.53 5.85 1.51
N LEU A 162 -16.43 5.89 0.19
CA LEU A 162 -15.18 6.14 -0.54
C LEU A 162 -15.32 7.37 -1.43
N SER A 163 -14.33 8.24 -1.35
CA SER A 163 -14.18 9.40 -2.26
C SER A 163 -12.75 9.48 -2.79
N ILE A 164 -12.62 9.96 -4.01
CA ILE A 164 -11.35 10.12 -4.72
C ILE A 164 -11.18 11.58 -5.12
N ILE A 165 -10.00 12.15 -4.87
CA ILE A 165 -9.64 13.51 -5.23
C ILE A 165 -8.36 13.50 -6.05
N ASP A 166 -8.41 13.99 -7.29
CA ASP A 166 -7.24 14.19 -8.14
C ASP A 166 -7.59 15.18 -9.25
N GLY A 167 -6.79 16.23 -9.41
CA GLY A 167 -7.01 17.25 -10.43
C GLY A 167 -6.44 16.90 -11.81
N ASP A 168 -5.58 15.88 -11.89
CA ASP A 168 -4.89 15.53 -13.13
C ASP A 168 -5.80 14.81 -14.13
N ARG A 169 -5.35 14.88 -15.39
CA ARG A 169 -5.81 14.01 -16.46
C ARG A 169 -4.81 12.89 -16.72
N VAL A 170 -5.29 11.79 -17.28
CA VAL A 170 -4.44 10.68 -17.73
C VAL A 170 -3.65 11.14 -18.96
N GLU A 171 -2.34 10.97 -18.92
CA GLU A 171 -1.42 11.26 -20.02
C GLU A 171 -0.76 9.98 -20.52
N GLN A 172 -0.28 9.95 -21.78
CA GLN A 172 0.36 8.78 -22.37
C GLN A 172 1.51 8.25 -21.49
N LYS A 173 2.35 9.13 -20.92
CA LYS A 173 3.47 8.77 -20.03
C LYS A 173 3.04 8.11 -18.71
N ASN A 174 1.75 8.19 -18.34
CA ASN A 174 1.24 7.56 -17.14
C ASN A 174 1.06 6.05 -17.29
N LEU A 175 0.85 5.57 -18.52
CA LEU A 175 0.52 4.16 -18.80
C LEU A 175 1.62 3.19 -18.39
N ASP A 176 2.90 3.64 -18.38
CA ASP A 176 4.04 2.79 -18.04
C ASP A 176 4.15 2.51 -16.53
N ARG A 177 3.65 3.42 -15.68
CA ARG A 177 3.89 3.38 -14.23
C ARG A 177 2.65 3.52 -13.34
N GLN A 178 1.50 3.82 -13.92
CA GLN A 178 0.21 3.99 -13.25
C GLN A 178 -0.79 2.97 -13.80
N ASN A 179 -1.88 2.76 -13.08
CA ASN A 179 -2.86 1.75 -13.43
C ASN A 179 -3.98 2.34 -14.32
N PHE A 180 -3.60 2.85 -15.50
CA PHE A 180 -4.51 3.39 -16.50
C PHE A 180 -4.36 2.65 -17.84
N LEU A 181 -5.39 2.70 -18.66
CA LEU A 181 -5.44 2.12 -19.99
C LEU A 181 -5.29 3.20 -21.07
N LYS A 182 -5.01 2.79 -22.30
CA LYS A 182 -4.81 3.72 -23.43
C LYS A 182 -6.05 4.56 -23.73
N GLU A 183 -7.23 3.98 -23.56
CA GLU A 183 -8.53 4.62 -23.73
C GLU A 183 -8.84 5.68 -22.67
N ASP A 184 -8.13 5.69 -21.55
CA ASP A 184 -8.29 6.65 -20.48
C ASP A 184 -7.60 7.99 -20.74
N VAL A 185 -6.69 8.04 -21.73
CA VAL A 185 -5.88 9.23 -22.02
C VAL A 185 -6.78 10.44 -22.31
N GLY A 186 -6.50 11.54 -21.60
CA GLY A 186 -7.28 12.78 -21.67
C GLY A 186 -8.42 12.89 -20.66
N GLN A 187 -8.86 11.80 -20.06
CA GLN A 187 -9.89 11.80 -19.02
C GLN A 187 -9.30 12.18 -17.65
N HIS A 188 -10.14 12.67 -16.73
CA HIS A 188 -9.71 12.93 -15.34
C HIS A 188 -9.40 11.63 -14.60
N LYS A 189 -8.21 11.53 -13.97
CA LYS A 189 -7.76 10.34 -13.24
C LYS A 189 -8.76 9.88 -12.18
N ALA A 190 -9.29 10.81 -11.37
CA ALA A 190 -10.28 10.50 -10.35
C ALA A 190 -11.57 9.89 -10.93
N MET A 191 -12.03 10.38 -12.07
CA MET A 191 -13.25 9.89 -12.73
C MET A 191 -13.05 8.50 -13.31
N VAL A 192 -11.93 8.27 -13.99
CA VAL A 192 -11.56 6.96 -14.55
C VAL A 192 -11.54 5.88 -13.47
N LEU A 193 -10.83 6.13 -12.37
CA LEU A 193 -10.72 5.14 -11.30
C LEU A 193 -12.05 4.93 -10.55
N ALA A 194 -12.84 5.99 -10.37
CA ALA A 194 -14.17 5.83 -9.78
C ALA A 194 -15.09 4.99 -10.67
N GLN A 195 -15.02 5.16 -11.99
CA GLN A 195 -15.78 4.35 -12.94
C GLN A 195 -15.31 2.90 -12.92
N ALA A 196 -13.99 2.67 -12.94
CA ALA A 196 -13.42 1.32 -12.86
C ALA A 196 -13.82 0.58 -11.57
N LEU A 197 -13.84 1.27 -10.41
CA LEU A 197 -14.28 0.70 -9.14
C LEU A 197 -15.77 0.32 -9.15
N ARG A 198 -16.62 1.13 -9.78
CA ARG A 198 -18.04 0.81 -9.95
C ARG A 198 -18.23 -0.40 -10.86
N ASP A 199 -17.61 -0.39 -12.03
CA ASP A 199 -17.84 -1.37 -13.08
C ASP A 199 -17.26 -2.76 -12.72
N HIS A 200 -16.06 -2.80 -12.13
CA HIS A 200 -15.39 -4.06 -11.84
C HIS A 200 -15.70 -4.63 -10.45
N TYR A 201 -15.93 -3.75 -9.47
CA TYR A 201 -16.07 -4.16 -8.08
C TYR A 201 -17.44 -3.85 -7.46
N GLY A 202 -18.31 -3.13 -8.18
CA GLY A 202 -19.62 -2.71 -7.66
C GLY A 202 -19.51 -1.77 -6.46
N ILE A 203 -18.44 -0.96 -6.38
CA ILE A 203 -18.18 -0.04 -5.27
C ILE A 203 -18.63 1.36 -5.64
N GLU A 204 -19.56 1.92 -4.87
CA GLU A 204 -19.98 3.31 -5.03
C GLU A 204 -18.89 4.28 -4.57
N VAL A 205 -18.46 5.14 -5.49
CA VAL A 205 -17.35 6.08 -5.28
C VAL A 205 -17.73 7.46 -5.77
N ARG A 206 -17.43 8.48 -4.96
CA ARG A 206 -17.51 9.87 -5.38
C ARG A 206 -16.15 10.35 -5.87
N ALA A 207 -16.11 10.94 -7.06
CA ALA A 207 -14.89 11.47 -7.65
C ALA A 207 -14.93 13.00 -7.68
N TYR A 208 -13.83 13.61 -7.29
CA TYR A 208 -13.63 15.06 -7.30
C TYR A 208 -12.42 15.39 -8.19
N PRO A 209 -12.64 15.82 -9.44
CA PRO A 209 -11.56 16.18 -10.36
C PRO A 209 -10.98 17.57 -10.01
N MET A 210 -10.33 17.66 -8.85
CA MET A 210 -9.75 18.90 -8.32
C MET A 210 -8.47 18.63 -7.55
N TYR A 211 -7.63 19.66 -7.40
CA TYR A 211 -6.49 19.64 -6.49
C TYR A 211 -6.89 20.07 -5.09
N ILE A 212 -6.15 19.61 -4.08
CA ILE A 212 -6.30 20.07 -2.70
C ILE A 212 -5.42 21.30 -2.48
N ASP A 213 -6.05 22.46 -2.53
CA ASP A 213 -5.44 23.77 -2.31
C ASP A 213 -5.73 24.33 -0.91
N SER A 214 -6.66 23.73 -0.18
CA SER A 214 -6.99 24.14 1.19
C SER A 214 -7.55 22.98 2.02
N ALA A 215 -7.30 23.03 3.33
CA ALA A 215 -7.88 22.09 4.29
C ALA A 215 -9.42 22.12 4.32
N GLU A 216 -10.02 23.25 3.96
CA GLU A 216 -11.46 23.43 3.92
C GLU A 216 -12.14 22.55 2.86
N GLN A 217 -11.48 22.35 1.71
CA GLN A 217 -11.96 21.41 0.68
C GLN A 217 -12.09 19.99 1.25
N LEU A 218 -11.10 19.52 2.03
CA LEU A 218 -11.20 18.20 2.69
C LEU A 218 -12.36 18.14 3.68
N LYS A 219 -12.58 19.17 4.49
CA LYS A 219 -13.74 19.22 5.40
C LYS A 219 -15.06 19.12 4.66
N VAL A 220 -15.20 19.83 3.54
CA VAL A 220 -16.41 19.75 2.70
C VAL A 220 -16.63 18.35 2.17
N VAL A 221 -15.58 17.70 1.64
CA VAL A 221 -15.67 16.31 1.13
C VAL A 221 -16.10 15.35 2.24
N PHE A 222 -15.45 15.37 3.41
CA PHE A 222 -15.82 14.51 4.53
C PHE A 222 -17.25 14.78 5.03
N LYS A 223 -17.68 16.04 5.10
CA LYS A 223 -19.04 16.40 5.47
C LYS A 223 -20.09 15.83 4.50
N GLN A 224 -19.81 15.82 3.21
CA GLN A 224 -20.71 15.24 2.20
C GLN A 224 -20.83 13.71 2.28
N MET A 225 -19.87 13.04 2.92
CA MET A 225 -19.86 11.58 3.13
C MET A 225 -20.66 11.15 4.37
N THR A 226 -21.06 12.09 5.23
CA THR A 226 -21.75 11.79 6.47
C THR A 226 -23.17 11.29 6.17
N GLY A 227 -23.40 10.00 6.43
CA GLY A 227 -24.75 9.42 6.36
C GLY A 227 -25.55 9.71 7.65
N THR A 228 -26.87 9.86 7.51
CA THR A 228 -27.79 10.18 8.63
C THR A 228 -27.94 9.07 9.66
N TYR A 229 -27.46 7.85 9.38
CA TYR A 229 -27.76 6.66 10.16
C TYR A 229 -26.66 6.21 11.12
N TYR A 230 -25.45 6.78 11.04
CA TYR A 230 -24.30 6.27 11.80
C TYR A 230 -23.98 7.18 12.99
N ARG A 231 -23.97 6.59 14.20
CA ARG A 231 -23.65 7.31 15.42
C ARG A 231 -22.18 7.68 15.58
N ARG A 232 -21.26 6.90 14.97
CA ARG A 232 -19.81 7.12 15.05
C ARG A 232 -19.18 7.03 13.66
N THR A 233 -18.61 8.12 13.22
CA THR A 233 -17.93 8.25 11.93
C THR A 233 -16.44 8.45 12.17
N VAL A 234 -15.61 7.72 11.42
CA VAL A 234 -14.15 7.85 11.46
C VAL A 234 -13.64 8.30 10.10
N PRO A 235 -13.16 9.54 9.97
CA PRO A 235 -12.54 10.01 8.74
C PRO A 235 -11.12 9.45 8.58
N ILE A 236 -10.84 8.89 7.41
CA ILE A 236 -9.56 8.32 7.02
C ILE A 236 -9.10 9.00 5.74
N LEU A 237 -8.03 9.76 5.82
CA LEU A 237 -7.38 10.40 4.69
C LEU A 237 -6.21 9.54 4.22
N ILE A 238 -6.18 9.21 2.94
CA ILE A 238 -5.08 8.51 2.29
C ILE A 238 -4.39 9.49 1.36
N GLY A 239 -3.14 9.82 1.64
CA GLY A 239 -2.30 10.71 0.83
C GLY A 239 -1.35 9.91 -0.04
N SER A 240 -1.35 10.18 -1.34
CA SER A 240 -0.41 9.62 -2.31
C SER A 240 -0.02 10.69 -3.35
N VAL A 241 0.29 11.87 -2.84
CA VAL A 241 0.67 13.04 -3.62
C VAL A 241 2.19 13.23 -3.61
N ASP A 242 2.72 13.83 -4.66
CA ASP A 242 4.13 14.18 -4.81
C ASP A 242 4.45 15.65 -4.48
N ASN A 243 3.47 16.39 -3.97
CA ASN A 243 3.55 17.84 -3.74
C ASN A 243 3.46 18.16 -2.24
N HIS A 244 4.45 18.84 -1.69
CA HIS A 244 4.47 19.25 -0.28
C HIS A 244 3.37 20.25 0.07
N ARG A 245 2.92 21.07 -0.88
CA ARG A 245 1.84 22.02 -0.64
C ARG A 245 0.52 21.31 -0.33
N ALA A 246 0.19 20.24 -1.07
CA ALA A 246 -0.98 19.42 -0.76
C ALA A 246 -0.84 18.77 0.63
N ARG A 247 0.36 18.23 0.97
CA ARG A 247 0.62 17.67 2.31
C ARG A 247 0.47 18.70 3.43
N GLN A 248 0.85 19.97 3.21
CA GLN A 248 0.62 21.04 4.18
C GLN A 248 -0.88 21.25 4.47
N GLU A 249 -1.72 21.19 3.46
CA GLU A 249 -3.18 21.34 3.63
C GLU A 249 -3.81 20.09 4.29
N MET A 250 -3.32 18.89 3.97
CA MET A 250 -3.70 17.66 4.67
C MET A 250 -3.33 17.70 6.15
N GLU A 251 -2.13 18.21 6.49
CA GLU A 251 -1.70 18.40 7.88
C GLU A 251 -2.60 19.39 8.62
N LYS A 252 -2.97 20.50 7.99
CA LYS A 252 -3.89 21.48 8.59
C LYS A 252 -5.24 20.83 8.88
N TRP A 253 -5.79 20.06 7.92
CA TRP A 253 -7.03 19.31 8.13
C TRP A 253 -6.89 18.34 9.28
N PHE A 254 -5.83 17.53 9.31
CA PHE A 254 -5.60 16.53 10.34
C PHE A 254 -5.46 17.14 11.74
N ARG A 255 -4.76 18.27 11.87
CA ARG A 255 -4.65 19.01 13.13
C ARG A 255 -5.98 19.54 13.64
N GLN A 256 -6.85 19.97 12.76
CA GLN A 256 -8.18 20.51 13.10
C GLN A 256 -9.21 19.43 13.37
N THR A 257 -8.99 18.20 12.92
CA THR A 257 -9.89 17.07 13.11
C THR A 257 -9.70 16.48 14.50
N PRO A 258 -10.75 16.36 15.34
CA PRO A 258 -10.60 15.83 16.72
C PRO A 258 -10.31 14.33 16.75
N THR A 259 -10.90 13.57 15.83
CA THR A 259 -10.66 12.13 15.66
C THR A 259 -10.52 11.84 14.18
N GLY A 260 -9.43 11.21 13.79
CA GLY A 260 -9.16 10.90 12.38
C GLY A 260 -7.85 10.17 12.16
N ILE A 261 -7.70 9.64 10.97
CA ILE A 261 -6.53 8.91 10.52
C ILE A 261 -6.01 9.58 9.25
N TRP A 262 -4.69 9.70 9.16
CA TRP A 262 -4.02 10.11 7.92
C TRP A 262 -2.88 9.15 7.60
N ILE A 263 -3.06 8.36 6.55
CA ILE A 263 -2.04 7.47 6.00
C ILE A 263 -1.46 8.15 4.77
N ASP A 264 -0.17 8.44 4.78
CA ASP A 264 0.50 9.16 3.69
C ASP A 264 1.71 8.38 3.19
N ALA A 265 1.71 8.10 1.90
CA ALA A 265 2.76 7.38 1.20
C ALA A 265 3.60 8.33 0.36
N ALA A 266 4.92 8.14 0.38
CA ALA A 266 5.84 8.74 -0.55
C ALA A 266 6.89 7.73 -0.99
N ASN A 267 7.34 7.85 -2.22
CA ASN A 267 8.36 6.97 -2.76
C ASN A 267 9.17 7.67 -3.85
N GLU A 268 10.40 7.24 -3.98
CA GLU A 268 11.36 7.60 -5.01
C GLU A 268 11.48 6.47 -6.05
N PHE A 269 12.67 6.26 -6.63
CA PHE A 269 12.87 5.25 -7.66
C PHE A 269 12.66 3.83 -7.13
N HIS A 270 13.36 3.42 -6.07
CA HIS A 270 13.25 2.08 -5.48
C HIS A 270 12.99 2.07 -3.97
N THR A 271 12.99 3.21 -3.31
CA THR A 271 12.76 3.37 -1.88
C THR A 271 11.51 4.20 -1.60
N GLY A 272 11.04 4.14 -0.38
CA GLY A 272 9.95 5.00 0.07
C GLY A 272 9.60 4.77 1.53
N GLU A 273 8.56 5.47 1.95
CA GLU A 273 8.02 5.35 3.30
C GLU A 273 6.50 5.59 3.32
N VAL A 274 5.86 4.97 4.29
CA VAL A 274 4.44 5.23 4.60
C VAL A 274 4.31 5.61 6.07
N VAL A 275 3.65 6.72 6.32
CA VAL A 275 3.35 7.22 7.68
C VAL A 275 1.87 7.01 7.95
N ALA A 276 1.55 6.47 9.12
CA ALA A 276 0.17 6.28 9.58
C ALA A 276 -0.07 7.09 10.87
N ALA A 277 -0.66 8.25 10.71
CA ALA A 277 -1.00 9.17 11.77
C ALA A 277 -2.40 8.88 12.32
N VAL A 278 -2.54 8.90 13.64
CA VAL A 278 -3.82 8.63 14.32
C VAL A 278 -4.06 9.65 15.41
N LYS A 279 -5.28 10.19 15.44
CA LYS A 279 -5.75 11.10 16.48
C LYS A 279 -7.12 10.66 16.97
N LYS A 280 -7.31 10.61 18.28
CA LYS A 280 -8.58 10.25 18.92
C LYS A 280 -8.90 11.27 20.00
N ASN A 281 -10.09 11.85 19.95
CA ASN A 281 -10.59 12.82 20.94
C ASN A 281 -9.58 13.95 21.25
N GLY A 282 -8.95 14.50 20.22
CA GLY A 282 -7.93 15.53 20.34
C GLY A 282 -6.52 15.03 20.69
N LYS A 283 -6.38 13.81 21.20
CA LYS A 283 -5.08 13.22 21.57
C LYS A 283 -4.41 12.59 20.34
N MET A 284 -3.14 12.93 20.11
CA MET A 284 -2.30 12.31 19.08
C MET A 284 -1.79 10.97 19.59
N LEU A 285 -2.16 9.87 18.91
CA LEU A 285 -1.71 8.51 19.22
C LEU A 285 -0.53 8.12 18.33
N SER A 286 -0.56 8.53 17.06
CA SER A 286 0.56 8.37 16.14
C SER A 286 0.79 9.69 15.43
N PRO A 287 2.06 10.18 15.36
CA PRO A 287 2.36 11.48 14.77
C PRO A 287 2.15 11.49 13.26
N SER A 288 1.85 12.68 12.74
CA SER A 288 1.69 12.91 11.31
C SER A 288 3.05 13.04 10.59
N ARG A 289 3.02 12.96 9.26
CA ARG A 289 4.21 12.99 8.40
C ARG A 289 5.19 14.14 8.70
N PRO A 290 4.78 15.39 8.94
CA PRO A 290 5.71 16.47 9.26
C PRO A 290 6.50 16.30 10.58
N TYR A 291 6.10 15.38 11.45
CA TYR A 291 6.93 15.01 12.61
C TYR A 291 8.23 14.31 12.19
N TYR A 292 8.17 13.48 11.18
CA TYR A 292 9.32 12.75 10.62
C TYR A 292 10.07 13.57 9.56
N PHE A 293 9.33 14.40 8.82
CA PHE A 293 9.79 15.16 7.66
C PHE A 293 9.40 16.66 7.81
N PRO A 294 10.04 17.40 8.74
CA PRO A 294 9.65 18.77 9.06
C PRO A 294 9.86 19.78 7.92
N GLU A 295 10.69 19.44 6.93
CA GLU A 295 10.90 20.21 5.71
C GLU A 295 9.63 20.41 4.90
N ILE A 296 8.67 19.50 4.96
CA ILE A 296 7.37 19.62 4.31
C ILE A 296 6.69 20.93 4.68
N MET A 297 6.68 21.28 5.97
CA MET A 297 6.03 22.50 6.45
C MET A 297 6.78 23.79 6.09
N ARG A 298 8.04 23.67 5.71
CA ARG A 298 8.90 24.80 5.28
C ARG A 298 8.93 24.96 3.77
N SER A 299 8.43 23.96 3.02
CA SER A 299 8.42 23.99 1.56
C SER A 299 7.61 25.18 1.04
N ARG A 300 8.16 25.82 0.00
CA ARG A 300 7.53 26.93 -0.74
C ARG A 300 7.09 26.49 -2.13
N GLU A 301 6.88 25.21 -2.33
CA GLU A 301 6.34 24.69 -3.58
C GLU A 301 5.03 25.40 -3.94
N LYS A 302 4.84 25.61 -5.23
CA LYS A 302 3.57 26.11 -5.75
C LYS A 302 2.48 25.04 -5.60
N ARG A 303 1.23 25.47 -5.54
CA ARG A 303 0.10 24.55 -5.59
C ARG A 303 0.08 23.83 -6.92
N ALA A 304 -0.40 22.58 -6.93
CA ALA A 304 -0.55 21.83 -8.18
C ALA A 304 -1.47 22.56 -9.19
N SER A 305 -2.52 23.23 -8.69
CA SER A 305 -3.41 24.08 -9.49
C SER A 305 -2.74 25.29 -10.16
N GLU A 306 -1.59 25.75 -9.61
CA GLU A 306 -0.82 26.90 -10.13
C GLU A 306 0.27 26.47 -11.13
N LEU A 307 0.50 25.18 -11.29
CA LEU A 307 1.52 24.66 -12.20
C LEU A 307 0.88 24.36 -13.56
N SER A 308 1.46 24.89 -14.63
CA SER A 308 1.04 24.49 -15.98
C SER A 308 1.40 23.02 -16.23
N CYS A 309 0.59 22.31 -17.02
CA CYS A 309 0.76 20.89 -17.33
C CYS A 309 2.18 20.48 -17.78
N GLY A 310 3.00 21.43 -18.28
CA GLY A 310 4.39 21.18 -18.68
C GLY A 310 5.40 21.17 -17.52
N VAL A 311 5.08 21.78 -16.37
CA VAL A 311 6.02 21.96 -15.25
C VAL A 311 5.82 20.89 -14.15
N ILE A 312 4.64 20.28 -14.07
CA ILE A 312 4.31 19.19 -13.11
C ILE A 312 5.18 17.94 -13.34
N ASN A 313 6.01 17.91 -14.38
CA ASN A 313 6.65 16.71 -14.91
C ASN A 313 8.09 16.44 -14.48
N GLN A 314 8.64 17.21 -13.54
CA GLN A 314 9.98 16.94 -12.98
C GLN A 314 9.93 16.10 -11.69
N SER A 315 8.89 15.30 -11.49
CA SER A 315 8.93 14.27 -10.45
C SER A 315 10.06 13.28 -10.77
N SER A 316 10.88 12.96 -9.76
CA SER A 316 11.88 11.90 -9.85
C SER A 316 11.28 10.65 -10.51
N PRO A 317 12.02 9.95 -11.37
CA PRO A 317 11.51 8.74 -11.99
C PRO A 317 11.08 7.77 -10.89
N GLN A 318 9.81 7.40 -10.88
CA GLN A 318 9.25 6.42 -9.95
C GLN A 318 9.11 5.09 -10.65
N HIS A 319 9.55 4.03 -9.99
CA HIS A 319 9.39 2.69 -10.52
C HIS A 319 8.01 2.13 -10.19
N ARG A 320 7.43 1.36 -11.12
CA ARG A 320 6.09 0.76 -10.95
C ARG A 320 5.99 -0.08 -9.67
N PHE A 321 7.00 -0.90 -9.38
CA PHE A 321 6.99 -1.78 -8.20
C PHE A 321 7.14 -1.02 -6.89
N THR A 322 7.82 0.13 -6.90
CA THR A 322 7.91 1.03 -5.74
C THR A 322 6.54 1.63 -5.42
N ASN A 323 5.81 2.06 -6.45
CA ASN A 323 4.44 2.54 -6.30
C ASN A 323 3.51 1.45 -5.74
N MET A 324 3.63 0.21 -6.24
CA MET A 324 2.84 -0.93 -5.74
C MET A 324 3.19 -1.27 -4.30
N ALA A 325 4.48 -1.26 -3.92
CA ALA A 325 4.91 -1.51 -2.54
C ALA A 325 4.34 -0.44 -1.58
N ALA A 326 4.46 0.84 -1.94
CA ALA A 326 3.87 1.95 -1.16
C ALA A 326 2.36 1.78 -0.97
N ALA A 327 1.65 1.43 -2.04
CA ALA A 327 0.20 1.19 -2.00
C ALA A 327 -0.17 0.04 -1.07
N MET A 328 0.53 -1.08 -1.13
CA MET A 328 0.27 -2.25 -0.29
C MET A 328 0.59 -1.98 1.19
N LEU A 329 1.66 -1.23 1.48
CA LEU A 329 1.98 -0.83 2.84
C LEU A 329 0.91 0.11 3.41
N ALA A 330 0.45 1.10 2.63
CA ALA A 330 -0.67 1.95 3.03
C ALA A 330 -1.96 1.15 3.25
N LEU A 331 -2.23 0.16 2.40
CA LEU A 331 -3.38 -0.73 2.53
C LEU A 331 -3.28 -1.62 3.79
N SER A 332 -2.08 -2.11 4.13
CA SER A 332 -1.82 -2.85 5.38
C SER A 332 -2.22 -2.02 6.60
N ALA A 333 -1.84 -0.74 6.68
CA ALA A 333 -2.25 0.14 7.76
C ALA A 333 -3.77 0.36 7.77
N THR A 334 -4.36 0.61 6.61
CA THR A 334 -5.83 0.78 6.48
C THR A 334 -6.57 -0.44 7.01
N LEU A 335 -6.21 -1.63 6.56
CA LEU A 335 -6.86 -2.88 6.97
C LEU A 335 -6.60 -3.23 8.43
N GLY A 336 -5.39 -2.99 8.93
CA GLY A 336 -5.07 -3.17 10.34
C GLY A 336 -6.03 -2.38 11.24
N ILE A 337 -6.29 -1.13 10.87
CA ILE A 337 -7.21 -0.25 11.59
C ILE A 337 -8.66 -0.71 11.41
N LEU A 338 -9.11 -0.92 10.17
CA LEU A 338 -10.52 -1.21 9.86
C LEU A 338 -10.99 -2.58 10.40
N ARG A 339 -10.14 -3.59 10.32
CA ARG A 339 -10.53 -4.96 10.67
C ARG A 339 -10.13 -5.40 12.07
N ASN A 340 -9.05 -4.86 12.59
CA ASN A 340 -8.44 -5.34 13.83
C ASN A 340 -8.28 -4.23 14.87
N GLY A 341 -8.61 -2.97 14.57
CA GLY A 341 -8.47 -1.85 15.48
C GLY A 341 -7.05 -1.58 15.93
N PHE A 342 -6.03 -2.03 15.18
CA PHE A 342 -4.64 -1.81 15.52
C PHE A 342 -3.87 -1.12 14.40
N LEU A 343 -2.79 -0.43 14.77
CA LEU A 343 -1.89 0.22 13.84
C LEU A 343 -0.62 -0.64 13.68
N PRO A 344 -0.33 -1.18 12.47
CA PRO A 344 0.81 -2.06 12.28
C PRO A 344 2.16 -1.34 12.41
N TYR A 345 2.17 -0.02 12.16
CA TYR A 345 3.37 0.83 12.27
C TYR A 345 2.97 2.29 12.41
N LYS A 346 3.85 3.13 12.95
CA LYS A 346 3.72 4.60 12.88
C LYS A 346 4.35 5.14 11.61
N ILE A 347 5.49 4.56 11.22
CA ILE A 347 6.14 4.75 9.93
C ILE A 347 6.76 3.43 9.49
N VAL A 348 6.76 3.14 8.20
CA VAL A 348 7.47 2.03 7.59
C VAL A 348 8.35 2.55 6.47
N TYR A 349 9.62 2.17 6.48
CA TYR A 349 10.56 2.41 5.39
C TYR A 349 10.68 1.14 4.55
N PHE A 350 10.81 1.29 3.24
CA PHE A 350 10.96 0.14 2.35
C PHE A 350 11.94 0.41 1.21
N ASP A 351 12.55 -0.67 0.72
CA ASP A 351 13.40 -0.71 -0.46
C ASP A 351 13.03 -1.97 -1.26
N VAL A 352 12.46 -1.76 -2.44
CA VAL A 352 11.96 -2.87 -3.26
C VAL A 352 13.09 -3.68 -3.89
N PHE A 353 14.25 -3.06 -4.16
CA PHE A 353 15.39 -3.76 -4.73
C PHE A 353 16.09 -4.64 -3.69
N LYS A 354 16.25 -4.15 -2.48
CA LYS A 354 16.74 -4.96 -1.35
C LYS A 354 15.70 -5.96 -0.85
N GLY A 355 14.42 -5.74 -1.15
CA GLY A 355 13.33 -6.60 -0.71
C GLY A 355 13.10 -6.52 0.79
N ASN A 356 13.07 -5.30 1.32
CA ASN A 356 12.78 -5.09 2.74
C ASN A 356 11.69 -4.05 2.94
N ALA A 357 10.93 -4.20 4.03
CA ALA A 357 10.05 -3.21 4.60
C ALA A 357 10.19 -3.29 6.12
N ILE A 358 10.62 -2.19 6.72
CA ILE A 358 11.00 -2.13 8.13
C ILE A 358 10.02 -1.18 8.85
N PRO A 359 9.04 -1.72 9.58
CA PRO A 359 8.14 -0.92 10.39
C PRO A 359 8.85 -0.39 11.63
N VAL A 360 8.65 0.89 11.91
CA VAL A 360 9.16 1.55 13.12
C VAL A 360 7.99 1.79 14.06
N ASN A 361 8.20 1.50 15.33
CA ASN A 361 7.16 1.58 16.38
C ASN A 361 5.95 0.67 16.07
N ALA A 362 6.20 -0.53 15.57
CA ALA A 362 5.18 -1.54 15.33
C ALA A 362 4.60 -2.06 16.66
N GLY A 363 3.30 -2.36 16.66
CA GLY A 363 2.64 -3.13 17.72
C GLY A 363 2.25 -2.36 18.99
N ALA A 364 2.35 -1.03 19.01
CA ALA A 364 2.27 -0.30 20.28
C ALA A 364 0.86 0.11 20.71
N GLU A 365 -0.12 0.24 19.85
CA GLU A 365 -1.41 0.81 20.28
C GLU A 365 -2.60 -0.08 19.89
N ARG A 366 -2.97 -0.94 20.84
CA ARG A 366 -4.26 -1.68 20.83
C ARG A 366 -5.39 -0.70 21.11
N GLY A 367 -6.58 -0.99 20.61
CA GLY A 367 -7.78 -0.25 21.00
C GLY A 367 -7.87 1.18 20.47
N ILE A 368 -7.31 1.47 19.28
CA ILE A 368 -7.33 2.82 18.72
C ILE A 368 -8.75 3.40 18.69
N PHE A 369 -9.75 2.57 18.36
CA PHE A 369 -11.17 2.95 18.35
C PHE A 369 -12.05 2.10 19.23
N PHE A 370 -11.52 1.04 19.86
CA PHE A 370 -12.27 0.09 20.66
C PHE A 370 -11.78 0.18 22.10
N GLU A 371 -12.67 0.43 23.03
CA GLU A 371 -12.37 0.33 24.46
C GLU A 371 -12.14 -1.15 24.77
N ASP A 372 -11.03 -1.46 25.45
CA ASP A 372 -10.89 -2.73 26.13
C ASP A 372 -12.04 -2.80 27.14
N SER A 373 -13.05 -3.63 26.88
CA SER A 373 -14.02 -3.99 27.92
C SER A 373 -13.23 -4.71 29.01
N GLU A 374 -13.13 -4.08 30.17
CA GLU A 374 -12.67 -4.68 31.42
C GLU A 374 -13.31 -6.05 31.69
#